data_525290b8e5d4ad3fe0566f330aed4e76
#
_entry.id   525290b8e5d4ad3fe0566f330aed4e76
#
_cell.length_a   1.000
_cell.length_b   1.000
_cell.length_c   1.000
_cell.angle_alpha   90.00
_cell.angle_beta   90.00
_cell.angle_gamma   90.00
#
_symmetry.space_group_name_H-M   'P 1'
#
loop_
_entity.id
_entity.type
_entity.pdbx_description
1 polymer ?
#
loop_
_entity_poly.entity_id
_entity_poly.type
_entity_poly.pdbx_seq_one_letter_code
_entity_poly.pdbx_strand_id
1 'polypeptide(L)'
;MTEYESSSEEVKREYEDQIAKHGRITNMKRTLLHNVPAFKAYMEWYTLYDQLVPVIGDRAISLFSHAISEGNECLICSIFFRKILIDSGDDPDNPHLSDTEKLLVDFGGAICKDPHNIPDEISNTLSARFS
;
A
#
# COMPACT_ATOMS: atom_id res chain seq x y z
N MET A 1 -9.51 20.77 -5.02
CA MET A 1 -8.26 20.79 -4.23
C MET A 1 -8.36 21.85 -3.17
N THR A 2 -7.93 21.55 -1.95
CA THR A 2 -7.91 22.54 -0.86
C THR A 2 -6.86 23.59 -1.17
N GLU A 3 -7.25 24.86 -1.25
CA GLU A 3 -6.30 25.97 -1.35
C GLU A 3 -5.67 26.17 0.03
N TYR A 4 -4.36 26.07 0.11
CA TYR A 4 -3.61 26.12 1.37
C TYR A 4 -3.92 27.38 2.19
N GLU A 5 -3.96 28.54 1.53
CA GLU A 5 -4.16 29.84 2.21
C GLU A 5 -5.53 30.00 2.86
N SER A 6 -6.57 29.39 2.29
CA SER A 6 -7.94 29.44 2.82
C SER A 6 -8.29 28.29 3.77
N SER A 7 -7.32 27.42 4.05
CA SER A 7 -7.54 26.23 4.87
C SER A 7 -7.54 26.55 6.37
N SER A 8 -8.18 25.68 7.15
CA SER A 8 -8.10 25.76 8.63
C SER A 8 -6.68 25.52 9.12
N GLU A 9 -6.39 25.98 10.34
CA GLU A 9 -5.06 25.77 10.97
C GLU A 9 -4.73 24.29 11.13
N GLU A 10 -5.72 23.42 11.34
CA GLU A 10 -5.52 21.98 11.42
C GLU A 10 -5.08 21.41 10.06
N VAL A 11 -5.72 21.80 8.97
CA VAL A 11 -5.37 21.40 7.60
C VAL A 11 -3.97 21.89 7.22
N LYS A 12 -3.63 23.14 7.57
CA LYS A 12 -2.30 23.71 7.31
C LYS A 12 -1.22 22.91 8.02
N ARG A 13 -1.41 22.57 9.28
CA ARG A 13 -0.46 21.78 10.06
C ARG A 13 -0.22 20.40 9.45
N GLU A 14 -1.29 19.68 9.09
CA GLU A 14 -1.16 18.37 8.43
C GLU A 14 -0.48 18.49 7.05
N TYR A 15 -0.78 19.53 6.30
CA TYR A 15 -0.12 19.80 5.03
C TYR A 15 1.38 20.04 5.19
N GLU A 16 1.77 20.90 6.13
CA GLU A 16 3.17 21.23 6.43
C GLU A 16 3.94 20.01 6.94
N ASP A 17 3.32 19.19 7.79
CA ASP A 17 3.90 17.92 8.26
C ASP A 17 4.20 16.96 7.10
N GLN A 18 3.27 16.85 6.13
CA GLN A 18 3.50 16.04 4.92
C GLN A 18 4.66 16.56 4.06
N ILE A 19 4.76 17.88 3.89
CA ILE A 19 5.88 18.49 3.16
C ILE A 19 7.20 18.25 3.90
N ALA A 20 7.22 18.41 5.21
CA ALA A 20 8.42 18.20 6.03
C ALA A 20 8.91 16.75 5.98
N LYS A 21 8.00 15.76 6.04
CA LYS A 21 8.32 14.33 6.05
C LYS A 21 8.65 13.75 4.67
N HIS A 22 7.98 14.21 3.63
CA HIS A 22 8.03 13.58 2.30
C HIS A 22 8.45 14.52 1.17
N GLY A 23 8.73 15.79 1.45
CA GLY A 23 9.12 16.81 0.47
C GLY A 23 8.01 17.26 -0.48
N ARG A 24 6.88 16.55 -0.52
CA ARG A 24 5.72 16.84 -1.38
C ARG A 24 4.44 16.27 -0.81
N ILE A 25 3.32 16.78 -1.30
CA ILE A 25 1.99 16.21 -1.05
C ILE A 25 1.30 15.85 -2.36
N THR A 26 0.73 14.65 -2.44
CA THR A 26 0.00 14.18 -3.63
C THR A 26 -1.38 14.84 -3.75
N ASN A 27 -1.94 14.85 -4.96
CA ASN A 27 -3.30 15.36 -5.18
C ASN A 27 -4.35 14.59 -4.36
N MET A 28 -4.18 13.27 -4.21
CA MET A 28 -5.05 12.44 -3.38
C MET A 28 -5.01 12.90 -1.91
N LYS A 29 -3.82 13.10 -1.34
CA LYS A 29 -3.67 13.60 0.04
C LYS A 29 -4.26 14.99 0.20
N ARG A 30 -4.09 15.88 -0.78
CA ARG A 30 -4.76 17.21 -0.78
C ARG A 30 -6.28 17.08 -0.76
N THR A 31 -6.82 16.14 -1.53
CA THR A 31 -8.27 15.89 -1.54
C THR A 31 -8.74 15.35 -0.19
N LEU A 32 -8.03 14.41 0.40
CA LEU A 32 -8.35 13.87 1.73
C LEU A 32 -8.30 14.92 2.84
N LEU A 33 -7.43 15.92 2.73
CA LEU A 33 -7.34 17.02 3.70
C LEU A 33 -8.59 17.90 3.80
N HIS A 34 -9.56 17.78 2.89
CA HIS A 34 -10.88 18.38 3.09
C HIS A 34 -11.64 17.77 4.28
N ASN A 35 -11.23 16.57 4.71
CA ASN A 35 -11.69 15.91 5.92
C ASN A 35 -10.49 15.34 6.66
N VAL A 36 -10.00 16.06 7.67
CA VAL A 36 -8.79 15.69 8.42
C VAL A 36 -8.88 14.30 9.06
N PRO A 37 -10.01 13.87 9.66
CA PRO A 37 -10.15 12.50 10.13
C PRO A 37 -9.97 11.43 9.03
N ALA A 38 -10.49 11.65 7.83
CA ALA A 38 -10.30 10.74 6.70
C ALA A 38 -8.84 10.70 6.25
N PHE A 39 -8.16 11.85 6.21
CA PHE A 39 -6.74 11.93 5.93
C PHE A 39 -5.91 11.14 6.95
N LYS A 40 -6.18 11.32 8.26
CA LYS A 40 -5.48 10.58 9.33
C LYS A 40 -5.71 9.08 9.25
N ALA A 41 -6.95 8.65 9.00
CA ALA A 41 -7.27 7.23 8.80
C ALA A 41 -6.48 6.62 7.63
N TYR A 42 -6.38 7.35 6.51
CA TYR A 42 -5.54 6.93 5.38
C TYR A 42 -4.06 6.84 5.75
N MET A 43 -3.55 7.76 6.56
CA MET A 43 -2.14 7.78 6.96
C MET A 43 -1.74 6.61 7.87
N GLU A 44 -2.70 5.91 8.50
CA GLU A 44 -2.44 4.69 9.28
C GLU A 44 -1.87 3.54 8.43
N TRP A 45 -2.05 3.56 7.12
CA TRP A 45 -1.36 2.66 6.21
C TRP A 45 0.17 2.68 6.41
N TYR A 46 0.74 3.85 6.61
CA TYR A 46 2.20 3.98 6.81
C TYR A 46 2.64 3.40 8.16
N THR A 47 1.81 3.53 9.20
CA THR A 47 2.04 2.87 10.49
C THR A 47 2.07 1.36 10.35
N LEU A 48 1.10 0.78 9.64
CA LEU A 48 1.08 -0.65 9.32
C LEU A 48 2.28 -1.07 8.47
N TYR A 49 2.62 -0.29 7.47
CA TYR A 49 3.76 -0.54 6.60
C TYR A 49 5.06 -0.65 7.39
N ASP A 50 5.33 0.30 8.29
CA ASP A 50 6.53 0.32 9.13
C ASP A 50 6.61 -0.90 10.06
N GLN A 51 5.47 -1.45 10.48
CA GLN A 51 5.41 -2.68 11.28
C GLN A 51 5.64 -3.94 10.43
N LEU A 52 5.23 -3.94 9.18
CA LEU A 52 5.37 -5.09 8.28
C LEU A 52 6.78 -5.22 7.68
N VAL A 53 7.46 -4.10 7.43
CA VAL A 53 8.80 -4.08 6.82
C VAL A 53 9.79 -5.02 7.53
N PRO A 54 9.92 -5.01 8.87
CA PRO A 54 10.82 -5.94 9.56
C PRO A 54 10.44 -7.41 9.45
N VAL A 55 9.18 -7.71 9.12
CA VAL A 55 8.63 -9.07 9.06
C VAL A 55 8.77 -9.68 7.68
N ILE A 56 8.40 -8.95 6.63
CA ILE A 56 8.33 -9.48 5.27
C ILE A 56 9.17 -8.69 4.24
N GLY A 57 9.62 -7.50 4.59
CA GLY A 57 10.43 -6.62 3.73
C GLY A 57 9.62 -5.76 2.76
N ASP A 58 10.21 -4.64 2.35
CA ASP A 58 9.60 -3.65 1.44
C ASP A 58 9.15 -4.26 0.11
N ARG A 59 9.99 -5.12 -0.45
CA ARG A 59 9.72 -5.76 -1.75
C ARG A 59 8.49 -6.65 -1.69
N ALA A 60 8.36 -7.48 -0.66
CA ALA A 60 7.21 -8.37 -0.49
C ALA A 60 5.91 -7.58 -0.27
N ILE A 61 5.95 -6.48 0.51
CA ILE A 61 4.81 -5.57 0.69
C ILE A 61 4.39 -4.98 -0.65
N SER A 62 5.35 -4.51 -1.46
CA SER A 62 5.08 -3.91 -2.77
C SER A 62 4.49 -4.92 -3.75
N LEU A 63 5.02 -6.15 -3.81
CA LEU A 63 4.50 -7.23 -4.65
C LEU A 63 3.08 -7.64 -4.24
N PHE A 64 2.82 -7.81 -2.94
CA PHE A 64 1.50 -8.12 -2.40
C PHE A 64 0.48 -7.02 -2.72
N SER A 65 0.86 -5.76 -2.49
CA SER A 65 0.01 -4.62 -2.77
C SER A 65 -0.26 -4.43 -4.27
N HIS A 66 0.74 -4.72 -5.11
CA HIS A 66 0.59 -4.73 -6.57
C HIS A 66 -0.41 -5.80 -7.01
N ALA A 67 -0.28 -7.04 -6.49
CA ALA A 67 -1.19 -8.13 -6.81
C ALA A 67 -2.65 -7.82 -6.43
N ILE A 68 -2.88 -7.21 -5.25
CA ILE A 68 -4.22 -6.74 -4.84
C ILE A 68 -4.73 -5.65 -5.79
N SER A 69 -3.86 -4.70 -6.15
CA SER A 69 -4.22 -3.59 -7.04
C SER A 69 -4.64 -4.07 -8.42
N GLU A 70 -3.93 -5.04 -8.98
CA GLU A 70 -4.27 -5.69 -10.24
C GLU A 70 -5.59 -6.47 -10.12
N GLY A 71 -5.74 -7.28 -9.07
CA GLY A 71 -6.94 -8.09 -8.85
C GLY A 71 -8.22 -7.26 -8.64
N ASN A 72 -8.09 -6.04 -8.12
CA ASN A 72 -9.19 -5.09 -7.95
C ASN A 72 -9.33 -4.09 -9.11
N GLU A 73 -8.55 -4.23 -10.17
CA GLU A 73 -8.55 -3.32 -11.33
C GLU A 73 -8.32 -1.85 -10.95
N CYS A 74 -7.58 -1.61 -9.86
CA CYS A 74 -7.23 -0.26 -9.40
C CYS A 74 -6.02 0.27 -10.19
N LEU A 75 -6.27 0.92 -11.33
CA LEU A 75 -5.22 1.42 -12.22
C LEU A 75 -4.22 2.35 -11.52
N ILE A 76 -4.71 3.27 -10.69
CA ILE A 76 -3.83 4.22 -9.96
C ILE A 76 -2.95 3.48 -8.96
N CYS A 77 -3.51 2.49 -8.26
CA CYS A 77 -2.78 1.71 -7.26
C CYS A 77 -1.74 0.79 -7.92
N SER A 78 -2.12 0.10 -9.00
CA SER A 78 -1.20 -0.80 -9.71
C SER A 78 -0.03 -0.03 -10.34
N ILE A 79 -0.27 1.12 -10.97
CA ILE A 79 0.80 1.99 -11.49
C ILE A 79 1.72 2.46 -10.36
N PHE A 80 1.17 2.81 -9.19
CA PHE A 80 1.97 3.26 -8.05
C PHE A 80 2.91 2.17 -7.54
N PHE A 81 2.41 0.96 -7.26
CA PHE A 81 3.26 -0.13 -6.77
C PHE A 81 4.18 -0.68 -7.86
N ARG A 82 3.71 -0.73 -9.12
CA ARG A 82 4.55 -1.07 -10.27
C ARG A 82 5.76 -0.14 -10.38
N LYS A 83 5.55 1.17 -10.22
CA LYS A 83 6.65 2.13 -10.21
C LYS A 83 7.65 1.87 -9.10
N ILE A 84 7.20 1.57 -7.89
CA ILE A 84 8.08 1.24 -6.76
C ILE A 84 8.96 0.03 -7.10
N LEU A 85 8.37 -1.03 -7.66
CA LEU A 85 9.11 -2.23 -8.06
C LEU A 85 10.16 -1.93 -9.13
N ILE A 86 9.79 -1.19 -10.18
CA ILE A 86 10.73 -0.79 -11.25
C ILE A 86 11.87 0.07 -10.70
N ASP A 87 11.55 1.05 -9.87
CA ASP A 87 12.56 1.95 -9.26
C ASP A 87 13.53 1.17 -8.33
N SER A 88 13.08 0.02 -7.79
CA SER A 88 13.91 -0.91 -7.01
C SER A 88 14.71 -1.90 -7.86
N GLY A 89 14.58 -1.85 -9.18
CA GLY A 89 15.30 -2.72 -10.12
C GLY A 89 14.59 -4.05 -10.43
N ASP A 90 13.31 -4.17 -10.05
CA ASP A 90 12.50 -5.35 -10.38
C ASP A 90 11.84 -5.24 -11.77
N ASP A 91 11.49 -6.40 -12.32
CA ASP A 91 10.62 -6.51 -13.49
C ASP A 91 9.24 -7.02 -13.03
N PRO A 92 8.24 -6.14 -12.87
CA PRO A 92 6.91 -6.54 -12.40
C PRO A 92 6.16 -7.46 -13.36
N ASP A 93 6.55 -7.52 -14.63
CA ASP A 93 5.94 -8.40 -15.63
C ASP A 93 6.49 -9.82 -15.56
N ASN A 94 7.70 -9.99 -15.01
CA ASN A 94 8.33 -11.29 -14.87
C ASN A 94 9.17 -11.36 -13.57
N PRO A 95 8.56 -11.21 -12.40
CA PRO A 95 9.28 -11.15 -11.14
C PRO A 95 9.83 -12.52 -10.74
N HIS A 96 11.10 -12.55 -10.32
CA HIS A 96 11.66 -13.71 -9.65
C HIS A 96 11.24 -13.69 -8.17
N LEU A 97 10.22 -14.48 -7.82
CA LEU A 97 9.65 -14.51 -6.47
C LEU A 97 10.31 -15.56 -5.59
N SER A 98 10.63 -15.21 -4.36
CA SER A 98 10.88 -16.18 -3.30
C SER A 98 9.57 -16.91 -2.93
N ASP A 99 9.69 -18.05 -2.19
CA ASP A 99 8.51 -18.80 -1.74
C ASP A 99 7.55 -17.94 -0.89
N THR A 100 8.10 -17.06 -0.05
CA THR A 100 7.29 -16.13 0.76
C THR A 100 6.58 -15.10 -0.11
N GLU A 101 7.28 -14.51 -1.06
CA GLU A 101 6.71 -13.51 -1.97
C GLU A 101 5.63 -14.13 -2.86
N LYS A 102 5.89 -15.34 -3.37
CA LYS A 102 4.89 -16.08 -4.13
C LYS A 102 3.63 -16.35 -3.30
N LEU A 103 3.78 -16.80 -2.07
CA LEU A 103 2.67 -17.04 -1.14
C LEU A 103 1.84 -15.75 -0.93
N LEU A 104 2.50 -14.61 -0.72
CA LEU A 104 1.83 -13.34 -0.51
C LEU A 104 1.12 -12.84 -1.78
N VAL A 105 1.72 -13.00 -2.95
CA VAL A 105 1.09 -12.65 -4.24
C VAL A 105 -0.13 -13.53 -4.48
N ASP A 106 -0.02 -14.85 -4.27
CA ASP A 106 -1.13 -15.80 -4.40
C ASP A 106 -2.27 -15.47 -3.40
N PHE A 107 -1.91 -15.09 -2.17
CA PHE A 107 -2.88 -14.64 -1.16
C PHE A 107 -3.59 -13.35 -1.58
N GLY A 108 -2.85 -12.36 -2.09
CA GLY A 108 -3.45 -11.12 -2.62
C GLY A 108 -4.45 -11.38 -3.74
N GLY A 109 -4.11 -12.26 -4.67
CA GLY A 109 -5.03 -12.68 -5.74
C GLY A 109 -6.27 -13.42 -5.21
N ALA A 110 -6.09 -14.30 -4.22
CA ALA A 110 -7.19 -15.04 -3.59
C ALA A 110 -8.17 -14.11 -2.86
N ILE A 111 -7.68 -13.12 -2.11
CA ILE A 111 -8.51 -12.11 -1.44
C ILE A 111 -9.37 -11.35 -2.44
N CYS A 112 -8.79 -10.93 -3.57
CA CYS A 112 -9.51 -10.18 -4.59
C CYS A 112 -10.59 -11.02 -5.27
N LYS A 113 -10.34 -12.33 -5.42
CA LYS A 113 -11.29 -13.24 -6.07
C LYS A 113 -12.47 -13.58 -5.16
N ASP A 114 -12.23 -14.01 -3.94
CA ASP A 114 -13.24 -14.30 -2.93
C ASP A 114 -12.63 -14.27 -1.52
N PRO A 115 -12.78 -13.17 -0.78
CA PRO A 115 -12.19 -13.04 0.55
C PRO A 115 -12.80 -14.01 1.61
N HIS A 116 -13.95 -14.61 1.31
CA HIS A 116 -14.61 -15.58 2.19
C HIS A 116 -14.18 -17.03 1.94
N ASN A 117 -13.50 -17.29 0.82
CA ASN A 117 -13.07 -18.63 0.41
C ASN A 117 -11.59 -18.65 0.02
N ILE A 118 -10.72 -18.23 0.94
CA ILE A 118 -9.27 -18.35 0.74
C ILE A 118 -8.91 -19.84 0.77
N PRO A 119 -8.15 -20.35 -0.22
CA PRO A 119 -7.73 -21.75 -0.23
C PRO A 119 -7.02 -22.16 1.07
N ASP A 120 -7.38 -23.32 1.62
CA ASP A 120 -6.82 -23.85 2.88
C ASP A 120 -5.29 -23.95 2.82
N GLU A 121 -4.72 -24.31 1.67
CA GLU A 121 -3.28 -24.39 1.48
C GLU A 121 -2.60 -23.04 1.73
N ILE A 122 -3.17 -21.94 1.21
CA ILE A 122 -2.65 -20.57 1.44
C ILE A 122 -2.80 -20.21 2.92
N SER A 123 -3.98 -20.39 3.50
CA SER A 123 -4.28 -20.06 4.89
C SER A 123 -3.38 -20.81 5.87
N ASN A 124 -3.21 -22.12 5.68
CA ASN A 124 -2.36 -22.97 6.52
C ASN A 124 -0.89 -22.59 6.40
N THR A 125 -0.42 -22.31 5.18
CA THR A 125 0.98 -21.92 4.96
C THR A 125 1.28 -20.54 5.57
N LEU A 126 0.37 -19.57 5.45
CA LEU A 126 0.49 -18.28 6.11
C LEU A 126 0.55 -18.42 7.64
N SER A 127 -0.37 -19.21 8.22
CA SER A 127 -0.40 -19.45 9.66
C SER A 127 0.87 -20.14 10.16
N ALA A 128 1.39 -21.10 9.43
CA ALA A 128 2.65 -21.80 9.79
C ALA A 128 3.87 -20.87 9.70
N ARG A 129 3.85 -19.88 8.81
CA ARG A 129 5.00 -19.00 8.56
C ARG A 129 5.02 -17.75 9.43
N PHE A 130 3.85 -17.21 9.78
CA PHE A 130 3.70 -15.90 10.43
C PHE A 130 2.98 -15.95 11.81
N SER A 131 2.75 -17.11 12.34
CA SER A 131 2.16 -17.27 13.69
C SER A 131 3.20 -17.22 14.79
#